data_e3cb0888f8be58ce766fbdebc0c43e1c
#
_entry.id   e3cb0888f8be58ce766fbdebc0c43e1c
#
_cell.length_a   1.000
_cell.length_b   1.000
_cell.length_c   1.000
_cell.angle_alpha   90.00
_cell.angle_beta   90.00
_cell.angle_gamma   90.00
#
_symmetry.space_group_name_H-M   'P 1'
#
loop_
_entity.id
_entity.type
_entity.pdbx_description
1 polymer ?
#
loop_
_entity_poly.entity_id
_entity_poly.type
_entity_poly.pdbx_seq_one_letter_code
_entity_poly.pdbx_strand_id
1 'polypeptide(L)'
;MTQHISSTLVVPEVNAIPRHVAIIMDGNGRWASKRFMPRVAGHSEGLTAVRKIVQECRRLGVEYLTVFAFSSENWRRPPEEVGFLMKLFLKSLKSEVSRLAENDISLRLIGDLSRFDSTIQEMVQFSEEKTAGCKGLTFTIAANYGGRWDILQAMRQCLVANPNLKPEEVSEELLQPHLSMAYAPEPDLFIRTGGEQRVSNFLLWQLAYTELYFTDILWPDFDEAELHKAFNWFSQRERRFGRTSAQLASEPMSDAV
;
A
#
# COMPACT_ATOMS: atom_id res chain seq x y z
N MET A 1 32.37 32.29 23.96
CA MET A 1 31.61 31.12 24.46
C MET A 1 30.39 30.97 23.58
N THR A 2 30.47 30.11 22.56
CA THR A 2 29.38 29.87 21.61
C THR A 2 28.67 28.59 22.03
N GLN A 3 27.44 28.74 22.54
CA GLN A 3 26.60 27.60 22.91
C GLN A 3 26.07 26.96 21.62
N HIS A 4 26.50 25.73 21.32
CA HIS A 4 25.88 24.85 20.36
C HIS A 4 24.55 24.37 20.93
N ILE A 5 23.44 24.90 20.41
CA ILE A 5 22.10 24.36 20.66
C ILE A 5 21.96 23.14 19.73
N SER A 6 22.18 21.96 20.26
CA SER A 6 21.83 20.69 19.60
C SER A 6 20.31 20.53 19.69
N SER A 7 19.60 20.85 18.62
CA SER A 7 18.18 20.52 18.51
C SER A 7 18.04 19.03 18.22
N THR A 8 17.99 18.22 19.24
CA THR A 8 17.49 16.85 19.15
C THR A 8 16.03 16.94 18.74
N LEU A 9 15.72 16.64 17.50
CA LEU A 9 14.35 16.42 17.06
C LEU A 9 13.80 15.25 17.88
N VAL A 10 12.97 15.56 18.87
CA VAL A 10 12.19 14.57 19.60
C VAL A 10 11.20 13.99 18.61
N VAL A 11 11.49 12.81 18.08
CA VAL A 11 10.52 12.03 17.31
C VAL A 11 9.41 11.67 18.29
N PRO A 12 8.14 12.07 18.07
CA PRO A 12 7.06 11.70 18.97
C PRO A 12 6.97 10.17 19.04
N GLU A 13 6.94 9.61 20.25
CA GLU A 13 6.60 8.20 20.44
C GLU A 13 5.22 7.96 19.81
N VAL A 14 5.18 7.07 18.81
CA VAL A 14 3.92 6.66 18.18
C VAL A 14 3.29 5.61 19.10
N ASN A 15 2.18 5.97 19.75
CA ASN A 15 1.54 5.15 20.78
C ASN A 15 0.91 3.85 20.24
N ALA A 16 0.61 3.76 18.95
CA ALA A 16 0.14 2.55 18.28
C ALA A 16 0.59 2.55 16.82
N ILE A 17 1.31 1.51 16.42
CA ILE A 17 1.73 1.30 15.03
C ILE A 17 0.66 0.46 14.33
N PRO A 18 0.12 0.91 13.17
CA PRO A 18 -0.76 0.06 12.38
C PRO A 18 0.01 -1.16 11.87
N ARG A 19 -0.61 -2.33 11.95
CA ARG A 19 -0.04 -3.58 11.46
C ARG A 19 0.06 -3.58 9.93
N HIS A 20 -1.00 -3.07 9.26
CA HIS A 20 -1.06 -2.96 7.81
C HIS A 20 -1.44 -1.53 7.38
N VAL A 21 -0.60 -0.93 6.54
CA VAL A 21 -0.79 0.41 5.96
C VAL A 21 -1.03 0.29 4.46
N ALA A 22 -2.11 0.92 3.95
CA ALA A 22 -2.40 1.01 2.52
C ALA A 22 -2.28 2.46 2.05
N ILE A 23 -1.56 2.73 0.96
CA ILE A 23 -1.28 4.11 0.50
C ILE A 23 -1.65 4.32 -0.95
N ILE A 24 -2.47 5.36 -1.23
CA ILE A 24 -2.61 5.95 -2.57
C ILE A 24 -1.64 7.13 -2.70
N MET A 25 -0.66 6.97 -3.57
CA MET A 25 0.44 7.89 -3.83
C MET A 25 0.03 8.96 -4.86
N ASP A 26 -0.87 9.88 -4.47
CA ASP A 26 -1.41 10.91 -5.37
C ASP A 26 -0.62 12.21 -5.28
N GLY A 27 -0.55 12.94 -6.40
CA GLY A 27 0.04 14.28 -6.47
C GLY A 27 1.33 14.40 -7.26
N ASN A 28 1.93 13.32 -7.77
CA ASN A 28 3.19 13.35 -8.52
C ASN A 28 3.19 14.38 -9.68
N GLY A 29 2.16 14.35 -10.53
CA GLY A 29 2.05 15.27 -11.64
C GLY A 29 1.84 16.73 -11.21
N ARG A 30 1.03 16.97 -10.17
CA ARG A 30 0.80 18.30 -9.60
C ARG A 30 2.06 18.86 -8.95
N TRP A 31 2.84 18.02 -8.29
CA TRP A 31 4.14 18.37 -7.71
C TRP A 31 5.11 18.90 -8.77
N ALA A 32 5.25 18.17 -9.90
CA ALA A 32 6.09 18.58 -11.02
C ALA A 32 5.59 19.91 -11.64
N SER A 33 4.27 20.03 -11.88
CA SER A 33 3.67 21.24 -12.46
C SER A 33 3.90 22.48 -11.60
N LYS A 34 3.80 22.38 -10.26
CA LYS A 34 4.11 23.49 -9.35
C LYS A 34 5.57 23.95 -9.42
N ARG A 35 6.48 23.11 -9.93
CA ARG A 35 7.93 23.38 -10.07
C ARG A 35 8.34 23.62 -11.53
N PHE A 36 7.37 23.80 -12.43
CA PHE A 36 7.61 23.99 -13.86
C PHE A 36 8.39 22.83 -14.51
N MET A 37 8.23 21.60 -13.96
CA MET A 37 8.88 20.39 -14.44
C MET A 37 7.92 19.52 -15.24
N PRO A 38 8.42 18.68 -16.16
CA PRO A 38 7.61 17.65 -16.83
C PRO A 38 6.97 16.71 -15.80
N ARG A 39 5.72 16.25 -16.05
CA ARG A 39 4.99 15.33 -15.14
C ARG A 39 5.79 14.07 -14.76
N VAL A 40 6.60 13.57 -15.68
CA VAL A 40 7.47 12.40 -15.49
C VAL A 40 8.52 12.61 -14.37
N ALA A 41 8.97 13.84 -14.15
CA ALA A 41 9.90 14.15 -13.06
C ALA A 41 9.26 13.92 -11.69
N GLY A 42 7.96 14.24 -11.55
CA GLY A 42 7.23 13.96 -10.32
C GLY A 42 7.10 12.48 -10.01
N HIS A 43 6.93 11.62 -11.03
CA HIS A 43 6.92 10.17 -10.83
C HIS A 43 8.28 9.63 -10.39
N SER A 44 9.37 10.16 -10.93
CA SER A 44 10.71 9.77 -10.52
C SER A 44 11.00 10.18 -9.07
N GLU A 45 10.60 11.39 -8.67
CA GLU A 45 10.73 11.85 -7.28
C GLU A 45 9.82 11.08 -6.32
N GLY A 46 8.59 10.75 -6.78
CA GLY A 46 7.68 9.91 -6.03
C GLY A 46 8.27 8.53 -5.67
N LEU A 47 9.16 7.98 -6.50
CA LEU A 47 9.88 6.76 -6.17
C LEU A 47 10.88 6.96 -5.02
N THR A 48 11.48 8.13 -4.90
CA THR A 48 12.34 8.49 -3.75
C THR A 48 11.51 8.52 -2.46
N ALA A 49 10.31 9.08 -2.49
CA ALA A 49 9.39 9.05 -1.37
C ALA A 49 9.00 7.60 -1.00
N VAL A 50 8.69 6.73 -1.99
CA VAL A 50 8.42 5.29 -1.71
C VAL A 50 9.55 4.66 -0.91
N ARG A 51 10.81 4.85 -1.31
CA ARG A 51 11.97 4.27 -0.61
C ARG A 51 12.03 4.68 0.86
N LYS A 52 11.83 5.97 1.14
CA LYS A 52 11.84 6.51 2.52
C LYS A 52 10.72 5.90 3.35
N ILE A 53 9.50 5.90 2.81
CA ILE A 53 8.32 5.37 3.51
C ILE A 53 8.43 3.85 3.76
N VAL A 54 8.93 3.07 2.79
CA VAL A 54 9.19 1.63 2.98
C VAL A 54 10.20 1.39 4.10
N GLN A 55 11.31 2.14 4.11
CA GLN A 55 12.33 2.02 5.15
C GLN A 55 11.78 2.41 6.53
N GLU A 56 11.00 3.49 6.60
CA GLU A 56 10.44 3.97 7.86
C GLU A 56 9.37 3.01 8.38
N CYS A 57 8.48 2.49 7.53
CA CYS A 57 7.53 1.44 7.92
C CYS A 57 8.26 0.21 8.47
N ARG A 58 9.33 -0.25 7.79
CA ARG A 58 10.16 -1.37 8.28
C ARG A 58 10.80 -1.06 9.63
N ARG A 59 11.34 0.14 9.82
CA ARG A 59 11.96 0.59 11.08
C ARG A 59 10.97 0.65 12.24
N LEU A 60 9.73 1.09 11.96
CA LEU A 60 8.67 1.21 12.97
C LEU A 60 7.98 -0.12 13.30
N GLY A 61 8.26 -1.20 12.59
CA GLY A 61 7.67 -2.51 12.84
C GLY A 61 6.30 -2.72 12.17
N VAL A 62 5.96 -1.95 11.12
CA VAL A 62 4.82 -2.24 10.26
C VAL A 62 5.05 -3.61 9.59
N GLU A 63 4.06 -4.51 9.65
CA GLU A 63 4.17 -5.86 9.08
C GLU A 63 3.84 -5.87 7.58
N TYR A 64 2.86 -5.05 7.16
CA TYR A 64 2.36 -4.99 5.79
C TYR A 64 2.26 -3.54 5.31
N LEU A 65 2.82 -3.26 4.13
CA LEU A 65 2.67 -1.98 3.44
C LEU A 65 2.18 -2.24 2.01
N THR A 66 1.02 -1.72 1.66
CA THR A 66 0.48 -1.84 0.31
C THR A 66 0.37 -0.47 -0.36
N VAL A 67 0.99 -0.31 -1.53
CA VAL A 67 0.98 0.94 -2.28
C VAL A 67 0.25 0.80 -3.62
N PHE A 68 -0.54 1.81 -4.01
CA PHE A 68 -1.22 1.86 -5.28
C PHE A 68 -0.34 2.55 -6.33
N ALA A 69 0.42 1.74 -7.08
CA ALA A 69 1.38 2.26 -8.06
C ALA A 69 0.75 2.53 -9.43
N PHE A 70 -0.18 1.67 -9.88
CA PHE A 70 -0.83 1.80 -11.19
C PHE A 70 -2.23 1.17 -11.16
N SER A 71 -3.27 1.98 -11.35
CA SER A 71 -4.64 1.48 -11.41
C SER A 71 -4.99 0.97 -12.82
N SER A 72 -5.99 0.09 -12.90
CA SER A 72 -6.55 -0.39 -14.18
C SER A 72 -7.06 0.77 -15.07
N GLU A 73 -7.48 1.88 -14.48
CA GLU A 73 -7.94 3.07 -15.19
C GLU A 73 -6.80 3.88 -15.79
N ASN A 74 -5.56 3.74 -15.28
CA ASN A 74 -4.41 4.53 -15.74
C ASN A 74 -3.95 4.19 -17.16
N TRP A 75 -4.38 3.06 -17.73
CA TRP A 75 -4.18 2.76 -19.15
C TRP A 75 -4.84 3.77 -20.10
N ARG A 76 -5.79 4.58 -19.60
CA ARG A 76 -6.45 5.66 -20.36
C ARG A 76 -5.61 6.94 -20.43
N ARG A 77 -4.48 6.99 -19.75
CA ARG A 77 -3.52 8.12 -19.83
C ARG A 77 -2.85 8.18 -21.20
N PRO A 78 -2.23 9.32 -21.55
CA PRO A 78 -1.47 9.42 -22.80
C PRO A 78 -0.45 8.28 -22.91
N PRO A 79 -0.32 7.65 -24.10
CA PRO A 79 0.55 6.47 -24.29
C PRO A 79 2.02 6.72 -23.88
N GLU A 80 2.51 7.95 -24.08
CA GLU A 80 3.87 8.36 -23.67
C GLU A 80 4.06 8.32 -22.16
N GLU A 81 3.05 8.78 -21.39
CA GLU A 81 3.08 8.72 -19.91
C GLU A 81 3.03 7.26 -19.44
N VAL A 82 2.16 6.44 -20.03
CA VAL A 82 2.08 5.00 -19.71
C VAL A 82 3.40 4.30 -20.01
N GLY A 83 3.98 4.51 -21.20
CA GLY A 83 5.26 3.92 -21.59
C GLY A 83 6.41 4.34 -20.66
N PHE A 84 6.42 5.59 -20.21
CA PHE A 84 7.39 6.06 -19.22
C PHE A 84 7.20 5.35 -17.87
N LEU A 85 5.96 5.23 -17.39
CA LEU A 85 5.65 4.56 -16.12
C LEU A 85 6.07 3.08 -16.13
N MET A 86 5.86 2.38 -17.24
CA MET A 86 6.28 0.97 -17.40
C MET A 86 7.82 0.85 -17.35
N LYS A 87 8.54 1.73 -18.04
CA LYS A 87 10.01 1.78 -17.98
C LYS A 87 10.53 2.09 -16.57
N LEU A 88 9.90 3.06 -15.90
CA LEU A 88 10.26 3.43 -14.53
C LEU A 88 10.00 2.25 -13.58
N PHE A 89 8.88 1.57 -13.71
CA PHE A 89 8.52 0.40 -12.91
C PHE A 89 9.53 -0.73 -13.06
N LEU A 90 9.86 -1.12 -14.31
CA LEU A 90 10.86 -2.15 -14.59
C LEU A 90 12.25 -1.77 -14.03
N LYS A 91 12.66 -0.49 -14.23
CA LYS A 91 13.94 0.01 -13.69
C LYS A 91 13.97 -0.09 -12.18
N SER A 92 12.86 0.25 -11.52
CA SER A 92 12.75 0.22 -10.06
C SER A 92 12.84 -1.20 -9.51
N LEU A 93 12.13 -2.16 -10.10
CA LEU A 93 12.26 -3.57 -9.72
C LEU A 93 13.71 -4.04 -9.81
N LYS A 94 14.39 -3.77 -10.95
CA LYS A 94 15.80 -4.17 -11.16
C LYS A 94 16.75 -3.54 -10.13
N SER A 95 16.54 -2.28 -9.76
CA SER A 95 17.44 -1.57 -8.86
C SER A 95 17.21 -1.84 -7.38
N GLU A 96 15.96 -2.14 -6.98
CA GLU A 96 15.57 -2.19 -5.58
C GLU A 96 15.52 -3.61 -4.99
N VAL A 97 15.37 -4.66 -5.82
CA VAL A 97 15.14 -6.01 -5.32
C VAL A 97 16.21 -6.51 -4.35
N SER A 98 17.50 -6.27 -4.65
CA SER A 98 18.58 -6.67 -3.75
C SER A 98 18.55 -5.92 -2.42
N ARG A 99 18.27 -4.61 -2.47
CA ARG A 99 18.13 -3.76 -1.30
C ARG A 99 16.94 -4.17 -0.42
N LEU A 100 15.81 -4.55 -1.04
CA LEU A 100 14.66 -5.07 -0.29
C LEU A 100 15.05 -6.35 0.47
N ALA A 101 15.71 -7.30 -0.20
CA ALA A 101 16.17 -8.54 0.43
C ALA A 101 17.17 -8.28 1.57
N GLU A 102 18.14 -7.38 1.38
CA GLU A 102 19.13 -7.00 2.40
C GLU A 102 18.50 -6.35 3.63
N ASN A 103 17.33 -5.69 3.48
CA ASN A 103 16.60 -5.06 4.57
C ASN A 103 15.46 -5.94 5.13
N ASP A 104 15.45 -7.22 4.79
CA ASP A 104 14.45 -8.19 5.24
C ASP A 104 13.02 -7.78 4.86
N ILE A 105 12.84 -7.32 3.60
CA ILE A 105 11.55 -6.89 3.05
C ILE A 105 11.13 -7.87 1.95
N SER A 106 9.99 -8.55 2.14
CA SER A 106 9.36 -9.40 1.14
C SER A 106 8.55 -8.56 0.17
N LEU A 107 8.79 -8.70 -1.13
CA LEU A 107 8.04 -8.01 -2.18
C LEU A 107 6.88 -8.90 -2.66
N ARG A 108 5.71 -8.28 -2.83
CA ARG A 108 4.53 -8.89 -3.46
C ARG A 108 3.95 -7.94 -4.50
N LEU A 109 3.42 -8.50 -5.58
CA LEU A 109 2.66 -7.74 -6.57
C LEU A 109 1.25 -8.28 -6.68
N ILE A 110 0.28 -7.35 -6.76
CA ILE A 110 -1.14 -7.68 -6.98
C ILE A 110 -1.69 -6.89 -8.16
N GLY A 111 -2.66 -7.46 -8.85
CA GLY A 111 -3.31 -6.90 -10.04
C GLY A 111 -3.24 -7.84 -11.24
N ASP A 112 -3.81 -7.41 -12.36
CA ASP A 112 -3.76 -8.15 -13.62
C ASP A 112 -2.41 -7.95 -14.33
N LEU A 113 -1.43 -8.77 -13.97
CA LEU A 113 -0.07 -8.69 -14.53
C LEU A 113 0.01 -9.18 -15.98
N SER A 114 -1.02 -9.86 -16.51
CA SER A 114 -1.03 -10.40 -17.88
C SER A 114 -0.95 -9.31 -18.97
N ARG A 115 -1.31 -8.06 -18.62
CA ARG A 115 -1.22 -6.90 -19.53
C ARG A 115 0.17 -6.27 -19.64
N PHE A 116 1.09 -6.63 -18.76
CA PHE A 116 2.48 -6.16 -18.85
C PHE A 116 3.27 -7.02 -19.85
N ASP A 117 4.33 -6.44 -20.42
CA ASP A 117 5.24 -7.21 -21.27
C ASP A 117 5.94 -8.33 -20.48
N SER A 118 6.44 -9.36 -21.20
CA SER A 118 7.08 -10.53 -20.58
C SER A 118 8.27 -10.15 -19.70
N THR A 119 9.03 -9.13 -20.09
CA THR A 119 10.20 -8.66 -19.33
C THR A 119 9.81 -8.14 -17.94
N ILE A 120 8.67 -7.43 -17.84
CA ILE A 120 8.14 -6.96 -16.56
C ILE A 120 7.65 -8.17 -15.75
N GLN A 121 6.89 -9.10 -16.36
CA GLN A 121 6.38 -10.29 -15.68
C GLN A 121 7.51 -11.16 -15.11
N GLU A 122 8.54 -11.43 -15.91
CA GLU A 122 9.74 -12.17 -15.47
C GLU A 122 10.47 -11.47 -14.32
N MET A 123 10.60 -10.12 -14.39
CA MET A 123 11.25 -9.35 -13.33
C MET A 123 10.43 -9.33 -12.03
N VAL A 124 9.10 -9.32 -12.14
CA VAL A 124 8.19 -9.46 -10.99
C VAL A 124 8.42 -10.80 -10.31
N GLN A 125 8.33 -11.90 -11.06
CA GLN A 125 8.55 -13.25 -10.53
C GLN A 125 9.92 -13.37 -9.86
N PHE A 126 10.98 -12.93 -10.54
CA PHE A 126 12.34 -12.93 -9.97
C PHE A 126 12.42 -12.14 -8.65
N SER A 127 11.74 -10.99 -8.59
CA SER A 127 11.80 -10.12 -7.40
C SER A 127 11.07 -10.75 -6.21
N GLU A 128 9.91 -11.36 -6.44
CA GLU A 128 9.15 -12.08 -5.41
C GLU A 128 9.93 -13.30 -4.90
N GLU A 129 10.49 -14.12 -5.82
CA GLU A 129 11.30 -15.28 -5.45
C GLU A 129 12.53 -14.88 -4.63
N LYS A 130 13.25 -13.82 -5.05
CA LYS A 130 14.46 -13.35 -4.35
C LYS A 130 14.18 -12.85 -2.95
N THR A 131 12.99 -12.33 -2.70
CA THR A 131 12.61 -11.76 -1.39
C THR A 131 11.67 -12.67 -0.58
N ALA A 132 11.32 -13.86 -1.07
CA ALA A 132 10.37 -14.78 -0.45
C ALA A 132 10.74 -15.22 0.98
N GLY A 133 12.05 -15.26 1.30
CA GLY A 133 12.56 -15.63 2.62
C GLY A 133 12.52 -14.50 3.67
N CYS A 134 12.24 -13.26 3.26
CA CYS A 134 12.21 -12.10 4.14
C CYS A 134 10.93 -12.08 4.99
N LYS A 135 11.05 -11.65 6.25
CA LYS A 135 9.97 -11.70 7.25
C LYS A 135 9.72 -10.37 7.98
N GLY A 136 10.52 -9.35 7.70
CA GLY A 136 10.46 -8.11 8.45
C GLY A 136 9.32 -7.17 8.04
N LEU A 137 9.08 -7.03 6.75
CA LEU A 137 7.97 -6.25 6.18
C LEU A 137 7.53 -6.92 4.88
N THR A 138 6.24 -7.12 4.70
CA THR A 138 5.67 -7.48 3.39
C THR A 138 5.29 -6.20 2.65
N PHE A 139 6.04 -5.86 1.61
CA PHE A 139 5.79 -4.71 0.75
C PHE A 139 5.02 -5.13 -0.50
N THR A 140 3.77 -4.71 -0.61
CA THR A 140 2.89 -5.02 -1.73
C THR A 140 2.74 -3.83 -2.67
N ILE A 141 2.94 -4.07 -3.97
CA ILE A 141 2.71 -3.09 -5.02
C ILE A 141 1.46 -3.50 -5.81
N ALA A 142 0.40 -2.70 -5.74
CA ALA A 142 -0.78 -2.86 -6.58
C ALA A 142 -0.52 -2.21 -7.95
N ALA A 143 -0.37 -3.05 -9.00
CA ALA A 143 -0.01 -2.67 -10.36
C ALA A 143 -1.03 -3.25 -11.35
N ASN A 144 -1.64 -2.39 -12.19
CA ASN A 144 -2.81 -2.73 -13.00
C ASN A 144 -3.93 -3.35 -12.15
N TYR A 145 -4.13 -2.77 -10.97
CA TYR A 145 -5.07 -3.25 -9.97
C TYR A 145 -6.35 -2.41 -9.96
N GLY A 146 -7.43 -3.03 -9.57
CA GLY A 146 -8.71 -2.39 -9.24
C GLY A 146 -9.54 -3.31 -8.36
N GLY A 147 -10.11 -2.80 -7.27
CA GLY A 147 -10.87 -3.61 -6.31
C GLY A 147 -12.08 -4.32 -6.94
N ARG A 148 -12.74 -3.68 -7.91
CA ARG A 148 -13.82 -4.35 -8.68
C ARG A 148 -13.30 -5.54 -9.48
N TRP A 149 -12.14 -5.40 -10.12
CA TRP A 149 -11.48 -6.50 -10.83
C TRP A 149 -11.10 -7.62 -9.86
N ASP A 150 -10.54 -7.26 -8.70
CA ASP A 150 -10.11 -8.22 -7.68
C ASP A 150 -11.26 -9.07 -7.16
N ILE A 151 -12.41 -8.45 -6.84
CA ILE A 151 -13.62 -9.18 -6.42
C ILE A 151 -14.12 -10.11 -7.53
N LEU A 152 -14.15 -9.63 -8.78
CA LEU A 152 -14.63 -10.45 -9.91
C LEU A 152 -13.70 -11.63 -10.24
N GLN A 153 -12.36 -11.42 -10.16
CA GLN A 153 -11.41 -12.50 -10.36
C GLN A 153 -11.48 -13.53 -9.24
N ALA A 154 -11.62 -13.07 -7.98
CA ALA A 154 -11.79 -13.94 -6.81
C ALA A 154 -13.05 -14.79 -6.92
N MET A 155 -14.19 -14.20 -7.33
CA MET A 155 -15.43 -14.95 -7.57
C MET A 155 -15.25 -16.03 -8.65
N ARG A 156 -14.56 -15.70 -9.77
CA ARG A 156 -14.30 -16.70 -10.82
C ARG A 156 -13.45 -17.85 -10.29
N GLN A 157 -12.40 -17.56 -9.52
CA GLN A 157 -11.53 -18.59 -8.93
C GLN A 157 -12.29 -19.43 -7.91
N CYS A 158 -13.12 -18.82 -7.07
CA CYS A 158 -13.97 -19.50 -6.12
C CYS A 158 -14.92 -20.50 -6.82
N LEU A 159 -15.58 -20.07 -7.90
CA LEU A 159 -16.47 -20.96 -8.70
C LEU A 159 -15.73 -22.08 -9.40
N VAL A 160 -14.50 -21.84 -9.89
CA VAL A 160 -13.66 -22.89 -10.49
C VAL A 160 -13.21 -23.91 -9.43
N ALA A 161 -12.85 -23.44 -8.24
CA ALA A 161 -12.45 -24.30 -7.11
C ALA A 161 -13.63 -25.12 -6.56
N ASN A 162 -14.86 -24.62 -6.68
CA ASN A 162 -16.09 -25.20 -6.15
C ASN A 162 -17.16 -25.40 -7.24
N PRO A 163 -17.01 -26.38 -8.19
CA PRO A 163 -17.87 -26.49 -9.37
C PRO A 163 -19.35 -26.74 -9.07
N ASN A 164 -19.68 -27.25 -7.88
CA ASN A 164 -21.04 -27.57 -7.44
C ASN A 164 -21.61 -26.55 -6.43
N LEU A 165 -20.92 -25.42 -6.22
CA LEU A 165 -21.32 -24.39 -5.27
C LEU A 165 -22.66 -23.77 -5.68
N LYS A 166 -23.63 -23.82 -4.77
CA LYS A 166 -24.93 -23.20 -4.96
C LYS A 166 -24.90 -21.72 -4.56
N PRO A 167 -25.76 -20.87 -5.12
CA PRO A 167 -25.79 -19.44 -4.81
C PRO A 167 -25.93 -19.15 -3.31
N GLU A 168 -26.71 -19.93 -2.59
CA GLU A 168 -26.95 -19.81 -1.13
C GLU A 168 -25.78 -20.24 -0.25
N GLU A 169 -24.79 -20.93 -0.82
CA GLU A 169 -23.57 -21.40 -0.14
C GLU A 169 -22.41 -20.41 -0.30
N VAL A 170 -22.57 -19.37 -1.13
CA VAL A 170 -21.56 -18.32 -1.31
C VAL A 170 -21.44 -17.51 -0.02
N SER A 171 -20.24 -17.47 0.55
CA SER A 171 -19.94 -16.73 1.78
C SER A 171 -18.63 -15.95 1.66
N GLU A 172 -18.38 -15.06 2.62
CA GLU A 172 -17.13 -14.30 2.69
C GLU A 172 -15.92 -15.24 2.86
N GLU A 173 -16.07 -16.27 3.71
CA GLU A 173 -15.02 -17.26 4.00
C GLU A 173 -14.62 -18.06 2.75
N LEU A 174 -15.56 -18.33 1.83
CA LEU A 174 -15.27 -19.00 0.58
C LEU A 174 -14.63 -18.06 -0.45
N LEU A 175 -14.94 -16.77 -0.43
CA LEU A 175 -14.42 -15.79 -1.38
C LEU A 175 -13.05 -15.24 -0.98
N GLN A 176 -12.85 -14.95 0.30
CA GLN A 176 -11.67 -14.28 0.83
C GLN A 176 -10.33 -14.94 0.44
N PRO A 177 -10.18 -16.28 0.44
CA PRO A 177 -8.94 -16.93 0.03
C PRO A 177 -8.52 -16.69 -1.43
N HIS A 178 -9.44 -16.24 -2.27
CA HIS A 178 -9.21 -15.94 -3.70
C HIS A 178 -8.92 -14.48 -4.01
N LEU A 179 -9.09 -13.57 -3.02
CA LEU A 179 -8.70 -12.18 -3.16
C LEU A 179 -7.19 -12.02 -3.26
N SER A 180 -6.74 -11.03 -4.01
CA SER A 180 -5.29 -10.79 -4.23
C SER A 180 -4.50 -10.54 -2.94
N MET A 181 -5.16 -10.08 -1.87
CA MET A 181 -4.56 -9.81 -0.56
C MET A 181 -4.83 -10.90 0.50
N ALA A 182 -5.25 -12.12 0.10
CA ALA A 182 -5.59 -13.20 1.03
C ALA A 182 -4.46 -13.60 2.01
N TYR A 183 -3.22 -13.25 1.70
CA TYR A 183 -2.03 -13.52 2.53
C TYR A 183 -1.78 -12.48 3.64
N ALA A 184 -2.52 -11.38 3.63
CA ALA A 184 -2.31 -10.26 4.55
C ALA A 184 -3.60 -9.95 5.33
N PRO A 185 -3.49 -9.40 6.56
CA PRO A 185 -4.66 -8.86 7.25
C PRO A 185 -5.21 -7.65 6.48
N GLU A 186 -6.46 -7.29 6.76
CA GLU A 186 -7.03 -6.04 6.26
C GLU A 186 -6.21 -4.84 6.72
N PRO A 187 -6.13 -3.75 5.91
CA PRO A 187 -5.42 -2.55 6.33
C PRO A 187 -6.04 -1.93 7.59
N ASP A 188 -5.19 -1.56 8.54
CA ASP A 188 -5.60 -0.78 9.71
C ASP A 188 -5.75 0.70 9.36
N LEU A 189 -4.82 1.18 8.52
CA LEU A 189 -4.72 2.58 8.12
C LEU A 189 -4.59 2.68 6.59
N PHE A 190 -5.49 3.45 6.00
CA PHE A 190 -5.39 3.90 4.62
C PHE A 190 -4.93 5.36 4.60
N ILE A 191 -3.93 5.68 3.77
CA ILE A 191 -3.42 7.03 3.56
C ILE A 191 -3.63 7.41 2.09
N ARG A 192 -4.19 8.60 1.84
CA ARG A 192 -4.17 9.19 0.51
C ARG A 192 -3.60 10.59 0.56
N THR A 193 -2.56 10.81 -0.24
CA THR A 193 -1.92 12.11 -0.44
C THR A 193 -2.59 12.92 -1.54
N GLY A 194 -2.31 14.23 -1.62
CA GLY A 194 -2.72 15.06 -2.73
C GLY A 194 -4.12 15.68 -2.62
N GLY A 195 -4.77 15.64 -1.45
CA GLY A 195 -6.00 16.39 -1.17
C GLY A 195 -7.32 15.75 -1.66
N GLU A 196 -7.26 14.63 -2.36
CA GLU A 196 -8.46 13.94 -2.81
C GLU A 196 -8.98 12.98 -1.74
N GLN A 197 -10.29 13.02 -1.45
CA GLN A 197 -10.94 12.24 -0.39
C GLN A 197 -11.81 11.12 -0.99
N ARG A 198 -11.19 10.12 -1.59
CA ARG A 198 -11.82 8.93 -2.17
C ARG A 198 -10.83 7.78 -2.27
N VAL A 199 -11.31 6.53 -2.28
CA VAL A 199 -10.47 5.31 -2.37
C VAL A 199 -10.17 4.89 -3.82
N SER A 200 -10.79 5.49 -4.82
CA SER A 200 -10.52 5.32 -6.26
C SER A 200 -10.36 3.86 -6.71
N ASN A 201 -11.29 2.99 -6.34
CA ASN A 201 -11.26 1.57 -6.70
C ASN A 201 -10.05 0.78 -6.15
N PHE A 202 -9.41 1.27 -5.06
CA PHE A 202 -8.31 0.59 -4.39
C PHE A 202 -8.85 -0.26 -3.24
N LEU A 203 -8.44 -1.54 -3.13
CA LEU A 203 -8.71 -2.48 -2.05
C LEU A 203 -10.16 -2.44 -1.50
N LEU A 204 -11.18 -2.41 -2.38
CA LEU A 204 -12.58 -2.17 -2.00
C LEU A 204 -13.11 -3.13 -0.93
N TRP A 205 -12.69 -4.41 -0.99
CA TRP A 205 -13.08 -5.41 -0.02
C TRP A 205 -12.37 -5.18 1.32
N GLN A 206 -11.08 -4.99 1.26
CA GLN A 206 -10.20 -4.96 2.43
C GLN A 206 -10.27 -3.65 3.23
N LEU A 207 -10.82 -2.56 2.65
CA LEU A 207 -10.95 -1.26 3.32
C LEU A 207 -12.25 -1.11 4.13
N ALA A 208 -13.03 -2.18 4.30
CA ALA A 208 -14.36 -2.12 4.92
C ALA A 208 -14.35 -1.52 6.35
N TYR A 209 -13.31 -1.81 7.14
CA TYR A 209 -13.17 -1.34 8.52
C TYR A 209 -11.87 -0.56 8.76
N THR A 210 -11.27 -0.06 7.68
CA THR A 210 -10.00 0.67 7.72
C THR A 210 -10.20 2.12 8.13
N GLU A 211 -9.31 2.67 8.97
CA GLU A 211 -9.26 4.10 9.27
C GLU A 211 -8.69 4.87 8.05
N LEU A 212 -9.41 5.91 7.60
CA LEU A 212 -9.07 6.64 6.37
C LEU A 212 -8.44 7.99 6.69
N TYR A 213 -7.16 8.16 6.38
CA TYR A 213 -6.40 9.40 6.54
C TYR A 213 -6.17 10.07 5.18
N PHE A 214 -6.60 11.32 5.05
CA PHE A 214 -6.42 12.13 3.84
C PHE A 214 -5.55 13.35 4.15
N THR A 215 -4.60 13.67 3.25
CA THR A 215 -3.72 14.83 3.41
C THR A 215 -3.55 15.59 2.10
N ASP A 216 -3.42 16.91 2.18
CA ASP A 216 -3.17 17.79 1.03
C ASP A 216 -1.71 17.72 0.52
N ILE A 217 -0.81 17.12 1.31
CA ILE A 217 0.59 16.95 0.93
C ILE A 217 0.67 16.12 -0.35
N LEU A 218 1.43 16.57 -1.34
CA LEU A 218 1.67 15.84 -2.58
C LEU A 218 2.66 14.70 -2.33
N TRP A 219 2.47 13.54 -2.97
CA TRP A 219 3.26 12.35 -2.69
C TRP A 219 4.79 12.54 -2.64
N PRO A 220 5.45 13.27 -3.57
CA PRO A 220 6.89 13.47 -3.48
C PRO A 220 7.37 14.25 -2.24
N ASP A 221 6.49 15.03 -1.64
CA ASP A 221 6.76 15.80 -0.41
C ASP A 221 6.27 15.06 0.88
N PHE A 222 5.69 13.85 0.74
CA PHE A 222 5.26 13.03 1.85
C PHE A 222 6.45 12.25 2.42
N ASP A 223 6.98 12.73 3.51
CA ASP A 223 8.17 12.21 4.19
C ASP A 223 7.84 11.40 5.45
N GLU A 224 8.88 11.01 6.19
CA GLU A 224 8.78 10.28 7.45
C GLU A 224 8.00 11.05 8.52
N ALA A 225 8.13 12.38 8.55
CA ALA A 225 7.41 13.21 9.52
C ALA A 225 5.89 13.22 9.22
N GLU A 226 5.51 13.26 7.94
CA GLU A 226 4.10 13.16 7.52
C GLU A 226 3.54 11.76 7.81
N LEU A 227 4.32 10.69 7.63
CA LEU A 227 3.94 9.33 8.02
C LEU A 227 3.68 9.24 9.54
N HIS A 228 4.55 9.82 10.36
CA HIS A 228 4.37 9.86 11.82
C HIS A 228 3.10 10.63 12.22
N LYS A 229 2.76 11.72 11.52
CA LYS A 229 1.47 12.42 11.74
C LYS A 229 0.28 11.52 11.49
N ALA A 230 0.31 10.76 10.38
CA ALA A 230 -0.75 9.81 10.07
C ALA A 230 -0.86 8.69 11.13
N PHE A 231 0.26 8.18 11.64
CA PHE A 231 0.27 7.16 12.70
C PHE A 231 -0.19 7.72 14.04
N ASN A 232 0.21 8.94 14.39
CA ASN A 232 -0.30 9.62 15.59
C ASN A 232 -1.80 9.91 15.49
N TRP A 233 -2.30 10.28 14.32
CA TRP A 233 -3.73 10.40 14.09
C TRP A 233 -4.45 9.04 14.25
N PHE A 234 -3.90 7.97 13.70
CA PHE A 234 -4.43 6.61 13.83
C PHE A 234 -4.46 6.16 15.31
N SER A 235 -3.41 6.41 16.09
CA SER A 235 -3.33 6.02 17.50
C SER A 235 -4.42 6.65 18.39
N GLN A 236 -5.04 7.74 17.94
CA GLN A 236 -6.14 8.42 18.64
C GLN A 236 -7.52 7.87 18.25
N ARG A 237 -7.60 6.89 17.33
CA ARG A 237 -8.87 6.32 16.88
C ARG A 237 -9.26 5.13 17.74
N GLU A 238 -10.53 5.06 18.13
CA GLU A 238 -11.11 3.91 18.80
C GLU A 238 -11.69 2.96 17.74
N ARG A 239 -11.06 1.82 17.51
CA ARG A 239 -11.50 0.81 16.54
C ARG A 239 -12.54 -0.11 17.21
N ARG A 240 -13.79 0.05 16.84
CA ARG A 240 -14.92 -0.62 17.51
C ARG A 240 -15.39 -1.90 16.81
N PHE A 241 -15.13 -2.08 15.54
CA PHE A 241 -15.58 -3.22 14.72
C PHE A 241 -17.06 -3.57 14.96
N GLY A 242 -17.93 -2.54 14.94
CA GLY A 242 -19.37 -2.68 15.21
C GLY A 242 -19.77 -2.79 16.69
N ARG A 243 -18.82 -2.75 17.65
CA ARG A 243 -19.08 -2.78 19.09
C ARG A 243 -19.28 -1.37 19.67
N THR A 244 -19.84 -1.28 20.87
CA THR A 244 -19.89 -0.02 21.64
C THR A 244 -18.61 0.16 22.47
N SER A 245 -18.26 1.41 22.81
CA SER A 245 -17.09 1.70 23.68
C SER A 245 -17.19 1.00 25.04
N ALA A 246 -18.41 0.84 25.59
CA ALA A 246 -18.64 0.12 26.84
C ALA A 246 -18.33 -1.39 26.72
N GLN A 247 -18.59 -2.00 25.58
CA GLN A 247 -18.25 -3.41 25.32
C GLN A 247 -16.74 -3.64 25.20
N LEU A 248 -16.02 -2.68 24.58
CA LEU A 248 -14.54 -2.75 24.50
C LEU A 248 -13.88 -2.61 25.89
N ALA A 249 -14.45 -1.80 26.79
CA ALA A 249 -13.92 -1.61 28.14
C ALA A 249 -14.15 -2.81 29.06
N SER A 250 -15.09 -3.72 28.73
CA SER A 250 -15.49 -4.86 29.59
C SER A 250 -14.82 -6.19 29.21
N GLU A 251 -14.13 -6.30 28.08
CA GLU A 251 -13.40 -7.50 27.68
C GLU A 251 -11.90 -7.35 27.99
N PRO A 252 -11.25 -8.32 28.69
CA PRO A 252 -9.79 -8.36 28.74
C PRO A 252 -9.28 -8.57 27.31
N MET A 253 -8.19 -7.87 26.94
CA MET A 253 -7.51 -8.03 25.65
C MET A 253 -7.14 -9.53 25.45
N SER A 254 -8.01 -10.28 24.81
CA SER A 254 -7.67 -11.55 24.21
C SER A 254 -7.24 -11.23 22.78
N ASP A 255 -6.04 -11.69 22.42
CA ASP A 255 -5.44 -11.55 21.10
C ASP A 255 -6.49 -11.78 19.99
N ALA A 256 -6.78 -10.73 19.23
CA ALA A 256 -7.60 -10.85 18.04
C ALA A 256 -6.79 -11.64 17.00
N VAL A 257 -7.31 -12.80 16.66
CA VAL A 257 -6.84 -13.72 15.60
C VAL A 257 -6.88 -13.02 14.25
#